data_5d3f6c107eeaa26463df718e9140978c
#
_entry.id   5d3f6c107eeaa26463df718e9140978c
#
_cell.length_a   1.000
_cell.length_b   1.000
_cell.length_c   1.000
_cell.angle_alpha   90.00
_cell.angle_beta   90.00
_cell.angle_gamma   90.00
#
_symmetry.space_group_name_H-M   'P 1'
#
loop_
_entity.id
_entity.type
_entity.pdbx_description
1 polymer ?
#
loop_
_entity_poly.entity_id
_entity_poly.type
_entity_poly.pdbx_seq_one_letter_code
_entity_poly.pdbx_strand_id
1 'polypeptide(L)'
;MTSDFSSFAAFSGFSRASRSWFLSAFPSGPTSVQERAWAAIGRGENALVVAPTGSGKTLAAFFSAIDRLMRRSAEDREAKGVRVLYVSPLKALAADVERNLRRPLAGVERAARGLREFGEPGDRGESAEPARELGVAEVPGPVREPGEPGESAGESDGGAPGALASERTRANPGGAPAGKSDAGPASEPNAEGSKAAQVEGSRAAAAEQTGTTVGMRTGDTPAKERRRLRVNPPDILITTPESLYLMLTSEARKTLGAVSTVIVDEIHSLAGSKRGTHLALSLERLDGLLEEPAQRIGLSATVSPARTVAEFLGGSRPVTIVEADSAANPDVAVSVPVADMAAIPPASVAGQMVVSMWPHIERAILDHVLQHRTTVVFVNSRGACERLTAHLNEEYANRFGGEAVIAKAHHGSVSKEQRLAVENELKSGSLRCVVATASLELGIDMGSIDLVLQVAPPPSV
;
A
#
# COMPACT_ATOMS: atom_id res chain seq x y z
N MET A 1 6.82 31.84 -12.47
CA MET A 1 7.02 30.98 -13.66
C MET A 1 5.80 30.11 -13.81
N THR A 2 4.83 30.56 -14.58
CA THR A 2 3.65 29.72 -14.95
C THR A 2 4.13 28.83 -16.09
N SER A 3 4.55 27.60 -15.76
CA SER A 3 4.81 26.58 -16.76
C SER A 3 3.50 26.31 -17.51
N ASP A 4 3.55 26.45 -18.80
CA ASP A 4 2.44 26.25 -19.74
C ASP A 4 2.09 24.75 -19.77
N PHE A 5 1.16 24.33 -18.90
CA PHE A 5 0.67 22.94 -18.79
C PHE A 5 -0.34 22.56 -19.87
N SER A 6 -0.51 23.42 -20.90
CA SER A 6 -1.36 23.13 -22.06
C SER A 6 -0.86 21.97 -22.93
N SER A 7 0.39 21.51 -22.70
CA SER A 7 1.01 20.43 -23.49
C SER A 7 0.50 19.01 -23.17
N PHE A 8 -0.22 18.80 -22.05
CA PHE A 8 -0.69 17.48 -21.64
C PHE A 8 -2.15 17.24 -22.05
N ALA A 9 -2.36 16.80 -23.28
CA ALA A 9 -3.70 16.67 -23.88
C ALA A 9 -4.66 15.79 -23.07
N ALA A 10 -4.20 14.67 -22.52
CA ALA A 10 -5.03 13.78 -21.73
C ALA A 10 -5.40 14.37 -20.36
N PHE A 11 -4.57 15.23 -19.81
CA PHE A 11 -4.78 15.90 -18.53
C PHE A 11 -5.84 17.03 -18.64
N SER A 12 -6.02 17.61 -19.82
CA SER A 12 -7.06 18.62 -20.07
C SER A 12 -8.48 18.11 -19.83
N GLY A 13 -8.70 16.78 -19.97
CA GLY A 13 -9.97 16.12 -19.73
C GLY A 13 -10.43 16.09 -18.25
N PHE A 14 -9.54 16.33 -17.28
CA PHE A 14 -9.88 16.37 -15.87
C PHE A 14 -10.53 17.69 -15.43
N SER A 15 -11.30 17.63 -14.34
CA SER A 15 -11.89 18.81 -13.72
C SER A 15 -10.79 19.80 -13.27
N ARG A 16 -11.13 21.09 -13.16
CA ARG A 16 -10.22 22.11 -12.66
C ARG A 16 -9.71 21.78 -11.26
N ALA A 17 -10.58 21.26 -10.38
CA ALA A 17 -10.19 20.84 -9.03
C ALA A 17 -9.15 19.72 -9.03
N SER A 18 -9.39 18.69 -9.84
CA SER A 18 -8.45 17.55 -9.97
C SER A 18 -7.10 18.02 -10.52
N ARG A 19 -7.10 18.83 -11.57
CA ARG A 19 -5.86 19.39 -12.15
C ARG A 19 -5.09 20.24 -11.14
N SER A 20 -5.77 21.16 -10.45
CA SER A 20 -5.15 22.03 -9.46
C SER A 20 -4.48 21.24 -8.33
N TRP A 21 -5.21 20.24 -7.79
CA TRP A 21 -4.64 19.37 -6.76
C TRP A 21 -3.45 18.57 -7.27
N PHE A 22 -3.56 17.97 -8.46
CA PHE A 22 -2.49 17.12 -9.00
C PHE A 22 -1.19 17.90 -9.18
N LEU A 23 -1.25 19.08 -9.79
CA LEU A 23 -0.08 19.93 -10.01
C LEU A 23 0.53 20.46 -8.71
N SER A 24 -0.30 20.71 -7.68
CA SER A 24 0.19 21.04 -6.35
C SER A 24 0.90 19.88 -5.68
N ALA A 25 0.42 18.63 -5.86
CA ALA A 25 0.99 17.44 -5.27
C ALA A 25 2.20 16.89 -6.06
N PHE A 26 2.22 17.11 -7.37
CA PHE A 26 3.23 16.64 -8.33
C PHE A 26 3.66 17.78 -9.27
N PRO A 27 4.56 18.67 -8.81
CA PRO A 27 4.97 19.84 -9.60
C PRO A 27 5.65 19.51 -10.93
N SER A 28 6.21 18.31 -11.06
CA SER A 28 6.81 17.80 -12.31
C SER A 28 5.79 17.38 -13.36
N GLY A 29 4.48 17.42 -13.03
CA GLY A 29 3.43 16.95 -13.91
C GLY A 29 3.25 15.42 -13.90
N PRO A 30 2.38 14.90 -14.79
CA PRO A 30 2.14 13.46 -14.93
C PRO A 30 3.32 12.73 -15.58
N THR A 31 3.45 11.44 -15.27
CA THR A 31 4.37 10.57 -16.00
C THR A 31 3.79 10.19 -17.37
N SER A 32 4.63 9.79 -18.35
CA SER A 32 4.18 9.37 -19.67
C SER A 32 3.18 8.20 -19.62
N VAL A 33 3.36 7.31 -18.65
CA VAL A 33 2.43 6.19 -18.39
C VAL A 33 1.07 6.70 -17.92
N GLN A 34 1.04 7.67 -17.01
CA GLN A 34 -0.19 8.28 -16.52
C GLN A 34 -0.95 8.96 -17.65
N GLU A 35 -0.27 9.73 -18.50
CA GLU A 35 -0.89 10.40 -19.63
C GLU A 35 -1.54 9.42 -20.62
N ARG A 36 -0.79 8.39 -21.02
CA ARG A 36 -1.32 7.37 -21.94
C ARG A 36 -2.45 6.57 -21.32
N ALA A 37 -2.36 6.22 -20.04
CA ALA A 37 -3.42 5.56 -19.32
C ALA A 37 -4.68 6.44 -19.25
N TRP A 38 -4.55 7.72 -18.92
CA TRP A 38 -5.69 8.65 -18.87
C TRP A 38 -6.31 8.88 -20.23
N ALA A 39 -5.51 8.89 -21.30
CA ALA A 39 -6.04 8.99 -22.65
C ALA A 39 -6.94 7.80 -23.00
N ALA A 40 -6.52 6.57 -22.70
CA ALA A 40 -7.32 5.37 -22.94
C ALA A 40 -8.55 5.31 -22.00
N ILE A 41 -8.34 5.50 -20.70
CA ILE A 41 -9.42 5.48 -19.70
C ILE A 41 -10.46 6.56 -19.97
N GLY A 42 -10.02 7.75 -20.39
CA GLY A 42 -10.90 8.89 -20.70
C GLY A 42 -11.81 8.63 -21.91
N ARG A 43 -11.37 7.82 -22.87
CA ARG A 43 -12.20 7.35 -24.00
C ARG A 43 -13.18 6.23 -23.64
N GLY A 44 -13.17 5.78 -22.38
CA GLY A 44 -14.03 4.66 -21.93
C GLY A 44 -13.47 3.26 -22.28
N GLU A 45 -12.24 3.16 -22.79
CA GLU A 45 -11.62 1.90 -23.15
C GLU A 45 -11.23 1.10 -21.89
N ASN A 46 -11.30 -0.24 -21.97
CA ASN A 46 -10.60 -1.06 -20.99
C ASN A 46 -9.09 -0.86 -21.18
N ALA A 47 -8.34 -0.78 -20.11
CA ALA A 47 -6.91 -0.50 -20.18
C ALA A 47 -6.10 -1.44 -19.29
N LEU A 48 -4.98 -1.93 -19.80
CA LEU A 48 -3.95 -2.61 -19.02
C LEU A 48 -2.73 -1.71 -18.92
N VAL A 49 -2.41 -1.28 -17.70
CA VAL A 49 -1.25 -0.42 -17.42
C VAL A 49 -0.10 -1.29 -16.92
N VAL A 50 0.93 -1.44 -17.73
CA VAL A 50 2.13 -2.25 -17.43
C VAL A 50 3.30 -1.32 -17.17
N ALA A 51 3.75 -1.26 -15.92
CA ALA A 51 4.87 -0.40 -15.55
C ALA A 51 5.50 -0.86 -14.21
N PRO A 52 6.76 -0.55 -13.94
CA PRO A 52 7.41 -0.87 -12.67
C PRO A 52 6.67 -0.31 -11.45
N THR A 53 6.95 -0.86 -10.27
CA THR A 53 6.49 -0.27 -9.00
C THR A 53 7.05 1.15 -8.85
N GLY A 54 6.28 2.04 -8.20
CA GLY A 54 6.69 3.45 -8.08
C GLY A 54 6.40 4.35 -9.30
N SER A 55 6.01 3.79 -10.46
CA SER A 55 5.71 4.57 -11.68
C SER A 55 4.39 5.37 -11.63
N GLY A 56 3.63 5.27 -10.54
CA GLY A 56 2.34 5.95 -10.38
C GLY A 56 1.13 5.25 -11.01
N LYS A 57 1.21 3.94 -11.37
CA LYS A 57 0.11 3.14 -11.93
C LYS A 57 -1.19 3.24 -11.16
N THR A 58 -1.10 3.01 -9.84
CA THR A 58 -2.26 3.00 -8.95
C THR A 58 -2.96 4.36 -8.95
N LEU A 59 -2.17 5.44 -8.90
CA LEU A 59 -2.72 6.79 -9.00
C LEU A 59 -3.33 7.04 -10.38
N ALA A 60 -2.75 6.53 -11.48
CA ALA A 60 -3.32 6.66 -12.83
C ALA A 60 -4.75 6.13 -12.89
N ALA A 61 -5.01 4.91 -12.39
CA ALA A 61 -6.33 4.32 -12.37
C ALA A 61 -7.30 5.06 -11.43
N PHE A 62 -6.89 5.32 -10.19
CA PHE A 62 -7.77 5.96 -9.21
C PHE A 62 -8.05 7.44 -9.49
N PHE A 63 -7.11 8.17 -10.05
CA PHE A 63 -7.30 9.60 -10.31
C PHE A 63 -8.43 9.85 -11.31
N SER A 64 -8.52 9.04 -12.35
CA SER A 64 -9.64 9.08 -13.29
C SER A 64 -10.97 8.73 -12.60
N ALA A 65 -10.96 7.71 -11.73
CA ALA A 65 -12.15 7.31 -10.98
C ALA A 65 -12.60 8.38 -9.98
N ILE A 66 -11.66 9.01 -9.26
CA ILE A 66 -11.92 10.10 -8.32
C ILE A 66 -12.53 11.29 -9.06
N ASP A 67 -11.95 11.71 -10.18
CA ASP A 67 -12.46 12.84 -10.96
C ASP A 67 -13.89 12.60 -11.46
N ARG A 68 -14.20 11.38 -11.94
CA ARG A 68 -15.56 11.00 -12.32
C ARG A 68 -16.54 11.09 -11.14
N LEU A 69 -16.14 10.59 -9.97
CA LEU A 69 -16.97 10.64 -8.76
C LEU A 69 -17.22 12.08 -8.32
N MET A 70 -16.25 12.98 -8.45
CA MET A 70 -16.39 14.40 -8.11
C MET A 70 -17.32 15.16 -9.05
N ARG A 71 -17.43 14.74 -10.30
CA ARG A 71 -18.31 15.36 -11.32
C ARG A 71 -19.76 14.92 -11.26
N ARG A 72 -20.12 13.95 -10.40
CA ARG A 72 -21.49 13.44 -10.28
C ARG A 72 -22.47 14.54 -9.88
N SER A 73 -23.66 14.48 -10.43
CA SER A 73 -24.77 15.35 -10.04
C SER A 73 -25.15 15.13 -8.56
N ALA A 74 -25.94 16.02 -7.98
CA ALA A 74 -26.45 15.84 -6.63
C ALA A 74 -27.34 14.57 -6.53
N GLU A 75 -28.20 14.34 -7.52
CA GLU A 75 -29.07 13.17 -7.62
C GLU A 75 -28.28 11.87 -7.69
N ASP A 76 -27.20 11.81 -8.52
CA ASP A 76 -26.31 10.65 -8.60
C ASP A 76 -25.57 10.38 -7.29
N ARG A 77 -25.29 11.40 -6.49
CA ARG A 77 -24.64 11.24 -5.18
C ARG A 77 -25.58 10.65 -4.14
N GLU A 78 -26.88 10.93 -4.23
CA GLU A 78 -27.89 10.34 -3.36
C GLU A 78 -28.15 8.86 -3.69
N ALA A 79 -27.92 8.45 -4.94
CA ALA A 79 -28.08 7.06 -5.36
C ALA A 79 -27.00 6.17 -4.72
N LYS A 80 -27.44 5.32 -3.78
CA LYS A 80 -26.57 4.40 -3.04
C LYS A 80 -26.07 3.28 -3.93
N GLY A 81 -24.78 2.96 -3.84
CA GLY A 81 -24.15 1.86 -4.55
C GLY A 81 -22.64 2.05 -4.71
N VAL A 82 -21.95 0.96 -4.89
CA VAL A 82 -20.52 0.98 -5.24
C VAL A 82 -20.38 1.41 -6.69
N ARG A 83 -19.56 2.42 -6.95
CA ARG A 83 -19.27 2.93 -8.30
C ARG A 83 -17.93 2.45 -8.83
N VAL A 84 -16.96 2.38 -7.94
CA VAL A 84 -15.59 1.90 -8.26
C VAL A 84 -15.29 0.67 -7.43
N LEU A 85 -15.00 -0.42 -8.09
CA LEU A 85 -14.60 -1.67 -7.46
C LEU A 85 -13.10 -1.88 -7.68
N TYR A 86 -12.32 -1.91 -6.60
CA TYR A 86 -10.91 -2.24 -6.65
C TYR A 86 -10.67 -3.65 -6.12
N VAL A 87 -10.05 -4.50 -6.94
CA VAL A 87 -9.78 -5.89 -6.62
C VAL A 87 -8.27 -6.07 -6.45
N SER A 88 -7.87 -6.37 -5.21
CA SER A 88 -6.48 -6.64 -4.85
C SER A 88 -6.24 -8.14 -4.65
N PRO A 89 -5.12 -8.70 -5.14
CA PRO A 89 -4.77 -10.10 -4.88
C PRO A 89 -4.44 -10.36 -3.41
N LEU A 90 -4.00 -9.34 -2.67
CA LEU A 90 -3.54 -9.46 -1.30
C LEU A 90 -4.29 -8.50 -0.36
N LYS A 91 -4.62 -8.99 0.85
CA LYS A 91 -5.27 -8.19 1.89
C LYS A 91 -4.38 -7.05 2.40
N ALA A 92 -3.07 -7.27 2.48
CA ALA A 92 -2.12 -6.26 2.91
C ALA A 92 -2.10 -5.08 1.93
N LEU A 93 -1.98 -5.36 0.63
CA LEU A 93 -2.02 -4.37 -0.44
C LEU A 93 -3.35 -3.59 -0.44
N ALA A 94 -4.49 -4.28 -0.22
CA ALA A 94 -5.79 -3.64 -0.09
C ALA A 94 -5.83 -2.57 1.02
N ALA A 95 -5.22 -2.86 2.18
CA ALA A 95 -5.15 -1.93 3.29
C ALA A 95 -4.21 -0.75 3.03
N ASP A 96 -3.11 -0.97 2.29
CA ASP A 96 -2.18 0.09 1.91
C ASP A 96 -2.82 1.04 0.90
N VAL A 97 -3.53 0.50 -0.07
CA VAL A 97 -4.27 1.29 -1.05
C VAL A 97 -5.36 2.12 -0.38
N GLU A 98 -6.12 1.57 0.56
CA GLU A 98 -7.12 2.34 1.32
C GLU A 98 -6.50 3.56 2.00
N ARG A 99 -5.34 3.38 2.63
CA ARG A 99 -4.61 4.49 3.29
C ARG A 99 -4.12 5.53 2.29
N ASN A 100 -3.54 5.07 1.19
CA ASN A 100 -2.94 5.94 0.18
C ASN A 100 -3.99 6.73 -0.62
N LEU A 101 -5.21 6.20 -0.76
CA LEU A 101 -6.32 6.89 -1.44
C LEU A 101 -6.85 8.10 -0.66
N ARG A 102 -6.71 8.13 0.65
CA ARG A 102 -7.24 9.22 1.50
C ARG A 102 -6.65 10.57 1.13
N ARG A 103 -5.35 10.61 0.80
CA ARG A 103 -4.66 11.87 0.45
C ARG A 103 -5.16 12.48 -0.86
N PRO A 104 -5.21 11.77 -2.00
CA PRO A 104 -5.76 12.30 -3.24
C PRO A 104 -7.24 12.67 -3.12
N LEU A 105 -8.08 11.86 -2.45
CA LEU A 105 -9.48 12.18 -2.24
C LEU A 105 -9.66 13.50 -1.49
N ALA A 106 -9.07 13.61 -0.30
CA ALA A 106 -9.17 14.83 0.51
C ALA A 106 -8.57 16.05 -0.19
N GLY A 107 -7.54 15.84 -1.01
CA GLY A 107 -6.89 16.91 -1.76
C GLY A 107 -7.77 17.47 -2.88
N VAL A 108 -8.36 16.60 -3.70
CA VAL A 108 -9.27 17.00 -4.78
C VAL A 108 -10.55 17.64 -4.21
N GLU A 109 -11.10 17.10 -3.11
CA GLU A 109 -12.28 17.67 -2.43
C GLU A 109 -12.00 19.08 -1.90
N ARG A 110 -10.82 19.28 -1.30
CA ARG A 110 -10.42 20.60 -0.81
C ARG A 110 -10.27 21.61 -1.95
N ALA A 111 -9.62 21.20 -3.05
CA ALA A 111 -9.50 22.02 -4.24
C ALA A 111 -10.86 22.38 -4.84
N ALA A 112 -11.81 21.43 -4.86
CA ALA A 112 -13.16 21.66 -5.35
C ALA A 112 -13.96 22.64 -4.45
N ARG A 113 -13.79 22.58 -3.12
CA ARG A 113 -14.39 23.55 -2.20
C ARG A 113 -13.83 24.94 -2.38
N GLY A 114 -12.51 25.09 -2.43
CA GLY A 114 -11.86 26.37 -2.63
C GLY A 114 -12.29 27.06 -3.94
N LEU A 115 -12.47 26.30 -5.02
CA LEU A 115 -12.96 26.84 -6.29
C LEU A 115 -14.42 27.31 -6.24
N ARG A 116 -15.26 26.74 -5.35
CA ARG A 116 -16.64 27.20 -5.14
C ARG A 116 -16.72 28.47 -4.27
N GLU A 117 -15.84 28.59 -3.28
CA GLU A 117 -15.80 29.74 -2.37
C GLU A 117 -15.29 31.02 -3.07
N PHE A 118 -14.39 30.90 -4.05
CA PHE A 118 -13.81 32.04 -4.76
C PHE A 118 -14.52 32.42 -6.07
N GLY A 119 -15.60 31.73 -6.45
CA GLY A 119 -16.34 31.99 -7.69
C GLY A 119 -15.54 31.73 -8.97
N GLU A 120 -16.19 31.47 -10.09
CA GLU A 120 -15.51 31.42 -11.38
C GLU A 120 -15.01 32.82 -11.77
N PRO A 121 -13.75 32.99 -12.24
CA PRO A 121 -13.28 34.26 -12.74
C PRO A 121 -13.81 34.49 -14.16
N GLY A 122 -15.11 34.75 -14.29
CA GLY A 122 -15.78 34.96 -15.58
C GLY A 122 -17.02 35.85 -15.53
N ASP A 123 -17.56 36.15 -14.34
CA ASP A 123 -18.82 36.90 -14.22
C ASP A 123 -18.70 38.07 -13.22
N ARG A 124 -17.62 38.81 -13.27
CA ARG A 124 -17.56 40.14 -12.65
C ARG A 124 -17.11 41.16 -13.71
N GLY A 125 -18.09 41.93 -14.16
CA GLY A 125 -17.85 43.13 -14.93
C GLY A 125 -16.81 44.03 -14.23
N GLU A 126 -16.02 44.69 -15.03
CA GLU A 126 -15.01 45.70 -14.67
C GLU A 126 -15.52 46.66 -13.61
N SER A 127 -15.12 46.44 -12.35
CA SER A 127 -14.92 47.46 -11.33
C SER A 127 -14.60 46.83 -9.98
N ALA A 128 -13.34 46.56 -9.68
CA ALA A 128 -12.87 46.42 -8.30
C ALA A 128 -11.37 46.75 -8.22
N GLU A 129 -11.07 47.69 -7.38
CA GLU A 129 -9.72 48.13 -6.97
C GLU A 129 -8.85 46.97 -6.48
N PRO A 130 -7.53 47.06 -6.54
CA PRO A 130 -6.62 45.98 -6.19
C PRO A 130 -6.68 45.71 -4.68
N ALA A 131 -7.13 44.51 -4.29
CA ALA A 131 -7.12 44.04 -2.92
C ALA A 131 -5.67 43.82 -2.46
N ARG A 132 -5.39 44.34 -1.27
CA ARG A 132 -4.15 44.22 -0.51
C ARG A 132 -3.70 42.73 -0.36
N GLU A 133 -2.39 42.55 -0.57
CA GLU A 133 -1.68 41.29 -0.29
C GLU A 133 -1.98 40.80 1.13
N LEU A 134 -2.67 39.68 1.25
CA LEU A 134 -2.74 38.91 2.47
C LEU A 134 -1.58 37.91 2.47
N GLY A 135 -0.74 38.04 3.50
CA GLY A 135 0.48 37.28 3.67
C GLY A 135 0.32 35.79 3.51
N VAL A 136 1.21 35.24 2.71
CA VAL A 136 1.38 33.80 2.53
C VAL A 136 1.87 33.21 3.85
N ALA A 137 1.08 32.34 4.47
CA ALA A 137 1.53 31.56 5.60
C ALA A 137 2.67 30.63 5.13
N GLU A 138 3.86 30.82 5.67
CA GLU A 138 5.05 30.02 5.42
C GLU A 138 4.77 28.54 5.74
N VAL A 139 4.98 27.69 4.76
CA VAL A 139 5.07 26.24 4.91
C VAL A 139 6.43 25.95 5.55
N PRO A 140 6.52 25.23 6.67
CA PRO A 140 7.81 24.89 7.26
C PRO A 140 8.62 24.06 6.28
N GLY A 141 9.79 24.56 5.90
CA GLY A 141 10.79 23.92 5.08
C GLY A 141 11.43 22.71 5.78
N PRO A 142 12.17 21.88 5.03
CA PRO A 142 12.80 20.69 5.59
C PRO A 142 13.83 21.07 6.67
N VAL A 143 13.77 20.32 7.76
CA VAL A 143 14.70 20.44 8.90
C VAL A 143 16.13 20.22 8.39
N ARG A 144 16.98 21.23 8.58
CA ARG A 144 18.42 21.13 8.35
C ARG A 144 19.04 20.24 9.41
N GLU A 145 19.90 19.34 8.99
CA GLU A 145 20.77 18.56 9.83
C GLU A 145 21.68 19.46 10.70
N PRO A 146 21.95 19.10 11.97
CA PRO A 146 22.90 19.83 12.80
C PRO A 146 24.33 19.52 12.35
N GLY A 147 25.08 20.57 12.08
CA GLY A 147 26.51 20.52 11.76
C GLY A 147 27.35 20.00 12.90
N GLU A 148 28.47 19.41 12.55
CA GLU A 148 29.50 18.87 13.41
C GLU A 148 29.98 19.93 14.43
N PRO A 149 30.26 19.55 15.70
CA PRO A 149 30.96 20.41 16.63
C PRO A 149 32.47 20.21 16.52
N GLY A 150 33.15 21.32 16.29
CA GLY A 150 34.60 21.39 16.33
C GLY A 150 35.18 21.13 17.72
N GLU A 151 36.37 20.58 17.71
CA GLU A 151 37.23 20.33 18.86
C GLU A 151 37.55 21.59 19.66
N SER A 152 37.42 21.50 21.01
CA SER A 152 38.31 22.21 21.90
C SER A 152 38.47 21.45 23.22
N ALA A 153 39.72 21.24 23.55
CA ALA A 153 40.23 20.54 24.72
C ALA A 153 39.94 21.23 26.03
N GLY A 154 39.85 20.45 27.11
CA GLY A 154 39.82 20.94 28.50
C GLY A 154 39.74 19.80 29.51
N GLU A 155 40.87 19.46 30.08
CA GLU A 155 41.08 18.51 31.18
C GLU A 155 40.37 18.92 32.47
N SER A 156 39.85 17.96 33.26
CA SER A 156 40.24 17.65 34.66
C SER A 156 39.16 16.82 35.38
N ASP A 157 39.58 15.66 35.76
CA ASP A 157 39.76 15.17 37.15
C ASP A 157 38.55 14.76 37.99
N GLY A 158 38.58 13.50 38.43
CA GLY A 158 38.26 13.11 39.81
C GLY A 158 36.94 12.36 40.08
N GLY A 159 37.07 11.07 40.36
CA GLY A 159 36.27 10.47 41.42
C GLY A 159 35.32 9.34 41.13
N ALA A 160 35.75 8.13 41.18
CA ALA A 160 34.95 6.97 41.60
C ALA A 160 35.09 6.80 43.15
N PRO A 161 34.43 5.83 43.83
CA PRO A 161 33.45 4.79 43.52
C PRO A 161 32.36 4.57 44.58
N GLY A 162 31.48 3.57 44.38
CA GLY A 162 30.66 2.95 45.46
C GLY A 162 29.42 2.28 44.85
N ALA A 163 29.26 1.11 44.67
CA ALA A 163 29.24 -0.20 45.31
C ALA A 163 27.97 -0.49 46.14
N LEU A 164 27.35 -1.68 45.87
CA LEU A 164 26.49 -2.53 46.69
C LEU A 164 25.00 -2.12 46.81
N ALA A 165 24.01 -2.96 46.87
CA ALA A 165 23.83 -4.43 46.90
C ALA A 165 22.34 -4.74 46.66
N SER A 166 22.10 -5.85 46.05
CA SER A 166 21.19 -6.96 46.36
C SER A 166 19.99 -6.74 47.31
N GLU A 167 18.80 -7.21 46.90
CA GLU A 167 18.15 -8.32 47.63
C GLU A 167 16.89 -8.85 46.94
N ARG A 168 16.80 -10.16 46.98
CA ARG A 168 15.72 -11.04 46.55
C ARG A 168 14.59 -11.07 47.60
N THR A 169 13.34 -11.40 47.23
CA THR A 169 12.53 -12.47 47.85
C THR A 169 11.14 -12.47 47.22
N ARG A 170 10.74 -13.47 46.59
CA ARG A 170 9.90 -14.67 46.77
C ARG A 170 8.52 -14.52 47.41
N ALA A 171 7.56 -15.11 46.71
CA ALA A 171 6.50 -16.06 47.10
C ALA A 171 5.05 -15.55 47.17
N ASN A 172 4.22 -16.17 46.36
CA ASN A 172 2.79 -16.48 46.45
C ASN A 172 2.51 -17.42 47.66
N PRO A 173 1.27 -17.79 48.14
CA PRO A 173 -0.02 -17.84 47.44
C PRO A 173 -1.29 -17.60 48.37
N GLY A 174 -2.49 -17.57 47.72
CA GLY A 174 -3.65 -18.23 48.32
C GLY A 174 -4.86 -17.39 48.75
N GLY A 175 -6.06 -17.77 48.28
CA GLY A 175 -7.29 -17.75 49.05
C GLY A 175 -8.46 -16.90 48.53
N ALA A 176 -9.45 -17.51 47.88
CA ALA A 176 -10.86 -17.09 47.91
C ALA A 176 -11.51 -17.54 49.23
N PRO A 177 -12.73 -17.13 49.66
CA PRO A 177 -13.97 -17.06 48.89
C PRO A 177 -15.03 -15.99 49.34
N ALA A 178 -16.02 -15.84 48.46
CA ALA A 178 -17.44 -15.57 48.67
C ALA A 178 -17.98 -14.61 49.77
N GLY A 179 -18.84 -13.68 49.32
CA GLY A 179 -19.81 -12.98 50.20
C GLY A 179 -20.89 -12.27 49.37
N LYS A 180 -22.10 -12.84 49.36
CA LYS A 180 -23.34 -12.22 48.85
C LYS A 180 -23.82 -11.15 49.84
N SER A 181 -24.36 -10.03 49.33
CA SER A 181 -25.39 -9.27 50.04
C SER A 181 -26.27 -8.49 49.06
N ASP A 182 -27.60 -8.71 49.21
CA ASP A 182 -28.72 -8.03 48.62
C ASP A 182 -28.80 -6.55 49.02
N ALA A 183 -29.21 -5.69 48.14
CA ALA A 183 -29.97 -4.48 48.42
C ALA A 183 -30.73 -3.99 47.20
N GLY A 184 -32.01 -3.74 47.40
CA GLY A 184 -33.06 -3.48 46.42
C GLY A 184 -33.08 -2.10 45.77
N PRO A 185 -34.16 -1.74 45.07
CA PRO A 185 -34.13 -0.91 43.85
C PRO A 185 -34.24 0.59 44.16
N ALA A 186 -33.47 1.38 43.41
CA ALA A 186 -33.64 2.81 43.32
C ALA A 186 -34.01 3.25 41.89
N SER A 187 -35.05 4.03 41.85
CA SER A 187 -35.79 4.68 40.78
C SER A 187 -34.99 5.19 39.59
N GLU A 188 -35.50 4.89 38.40
CA GLU A 188 -35.10 5.44 37.09
C GLU A 188 -35.50 6.95 36.99
N PRO A 189 -34.61 7.79 36.38
CA PRO A 189 -35.06 9.06 35.83
C PRO A 189 -35.27 8.98 34.30
N ASN A 190 -36.38 9.56 33.87
CA ASN A 190 -36.95 9.74 32.55
C ASN A 190 -35.98 9.73 31.36
N ALA A 191 -36.23 8.78 30.43
CA ALA A 191 -35.47 8.52 29.20
C ALA A 191 -36.02 9.24 27.94
N GLU A 192 -36.80 10.30 28.04
CA GLU A 192 -37.36 10.96 26.86
C GLU A 192 -36.54 12.16 26.33
N GLY A 193 -35.70 12.79 27.13
CA GLY A 193 -34.84 13.90 26.67
C GLY A 193 -33.58 13.48 25.91
N SER A 194 -33.14 12.22 26.03
CA SER A 194 -31.87 11.75 25.45
C SER A 194 -31.96 11.27 23.99
N LYS A 195 -33.20 10.92 23.52
CA LYS A 195 -33.37 10.43 22.14
C LYS A 195 -33.46 11.56 21.10
N ALA A 196 -33.96 12.72 21.47
CA ALA A 196 -34.02 13.87 20.56
C ALA A 196 -32.65 14.47 20.27
N ALA A 197 -31.81 14.63 21.28
CA ALA A 197 -30.44 15.14 21.11
C ALA A 197 -29.50 14.17 20.35
N GLN A 198 -29.70 12.85 20.48
CA GLN A 198 -28.95 11.86 19.70
C GLN A 198 -29.41 11.77 18.25
N VAL A 199 -30.66 12.07 17.93
CA VAL A 199 -31.20 12.11 16.55
C VAL A 199 -30.76 13.39 15.84
N GLU A 200 -30.70 14.53 16.52
CA GLU A 200 -30.19 15.78 15.95
C GLU A 200 -28.68 15.77 15.75
N GLY A 201 -27.91 15.24 16.69
CA GLY A 201 -26.45 15.01 16.52
C GLY A 201 -26.13 14.03 15.40
N SER A 202 -26.97 13.02 15.17
CA SER A 202 -26.83 12.08 14.06
C SER A 202 -27.24 12.69 12.70
N ARG A 203 -28.19 13.61 12.68
CA ARG A 203 -28.57 14.36 11.44
C ARG A 203 -27.55 15.44 11.09
N ALA A 204 -26.98 16.15 12.07
CA ALA A 204 -25.92 17.11 11.84
C ALA A 204 -24.63 16.42 11.35
N ALA A 205 -24.28 15.25 11.90
CA ALA A 205 -23.14 14.44 11.42
C ALA A 205 -23.39 13.82 10.03
N ALA A 206 -24.65 13.61 9.63
CA ALA A 206 -24.99 13.12 8.29
C ALA A 206 -25.00 14.24 7.22
N ALA A 207 -25.16 15.50 7.62
CA ALA A 207 -25.17 16.64 6.70
C ALA A 207 -23.77 17.12 6.28
N GLU A 208 -22.71 16.70 6.97
CA GLU A 208 -21.31 17.07 6.64
C GLU A 208 -20.53 16.05 5.80
N GLN A 209 -21.11 14.90 5.43
CA GLN A 209 -20.45 13.91 4.58
C GLN A 209 -20.82 14.09 3.10
N THR A 210 -20.42 15.22 2.51
CA THR A 210 -20.54 15.45 1.05
C THR A 210 -19.36 14.91 0.25
N GLY A 211 -18.46 14.14 0.87
CA GLY A 211 -17.25 13.61 0.26
C GLY A 211 -17.40 12.18 -0.28
N THR A 212 -16.53 11.81 -1.21
CA THR A 212 -16.41 10.43 -1.73
C THR A 212 -16.01 9.45 -0.64
N THR A 213 -16.78 8.38 -0.49
CA THR A 213 -16.62 7.39 0.57
C THR A 213 -15.81 6.17 0.09
N VAL A 214 -14.92 5.66 0.96
CA VAL A 214 -14.12 4.46 0.70
C VAL A 214 -14.42 3.41 1.76
N GLY A 215 -14.57 2.16 1.34
CA GLY A 215 -14.73 1.03 2.24
C GLY A 215 -13.93 -0.17 1.77
N MET A 216 -13.56 -1.04 2.72
CA MET A 216 -12.83 -2.26 2.43
C MET A 216 -13.62 -3.49 2.90
N ARG A 217 -13.74 -4.50 2.02
CA ARG A 217 -14.32 -5.79 2.35
C ARG A 217 -13.41 -6.93 1.92
N THR A 218 -12.84 -7.61 2.89
CA THR A 218 -11.99 -8.80 2.71
C THR A 218 -12.53 -9.97 3.52
N GLY A 219 -11.87 -11.13 3.47
CA GLY A 219 -12.22 -12.29 4.29
C GLY A 219 -12.21 -11.99 5.79
N ASP A 220 -11.38 -11.05 6.24
CA ASP A 220 -11.20 -10.70 7.65
C ASP A 220 -12.15 -9.59 8.14
N THR A 221 -12.92 -8.98 7.25
CA THR A 221 -13.87 -7.93 7.62
C THR A 221 -14.94 -8.48 8.59
N PRO A 222 -15.11 -7.88 9.80
CA PRO A 222 -16.08 -8.35 10.79
C PRO A 222 -17.53 -8.33 10.28
N ALA A 223 -18.37 -9.19 10.82
CA ALA A 223 -19.78 -9.29 10.40
C ALA A 223 -20.56 -7.95 10.56
N LYS A 224 -20.27 -7.19 11.62
CA LYS A 224 -20.86 -5.86 11.87
C LYS A 224 -20.51 -4.89 10.73
N GLU A 225 -19.25 -4.87 10.30
CA GLU A 225 -18.77 -4.00 9.24
C GLU A 225 -19.31 -4.45 7.87
N ARG A 226 -19.36 -5.76 7.58
CA ARG A 226 -20.02 -6.27 6.37
C ARG A 226 -21.47 -5.85 6.28
N ARG A 227 -22.20 -5.82 7.42
CA ARG A 227 -23.58 -5.34 7.48
C ARG A 227 -23.65 -3.84 7.20
N ARG A 228 -22.73 -3.04 7.76
CA ARG A 228 -22.62 -1.60 7.51
C ARG A 228 -22.42 -1.30 6.03
N LEU A 229 -21.45 -1.96 5.39
CA LEU A 229 -21.14 -1.81 3.96
C LEU A 229 -22.32 -2.21 3.05
N ARG A 230 -23.18 -3.11 3.50
CA ARG A 230 -24.39 -3.48 2.76
C ARG A 230 -25.48 -2.43 2.87
N VAL A 231 -25.68 -1.82 4.05
CA VAL A 231 -26.72 -0.81 4.30
C VAL A 231 -26.30 0.54 3.73
N ASN A 232 -25.03 0.89 3.90
CA ASN A 232 -24.42 2.11 3.41
C ASN A 232 -23.19 1.74 2.56
N PRO A 233 -23.40 1.38 1.28
CA PRO A 233 -22.29 1.04 0.38
C PRO A 233 -21.43 2.27 0.11
N PRO A 234 -20.08 2.12 0.10
CA PRO A 234 -19.16 3.20 -0.24
C PRO A 234 -19.14 3.43 -1.76
N ASP A 235 -18.72 4.62 -2.19
CA ASP A 235 -18.49 4.92 -3.62
C ASP A 235 -17.35 4.08 -4.19
N ILE A 236 -16.26 3.91 -3.41
CA ILE A 236 -15.11 3.07 -3.76
C ILE A 236 -15.07 1.89 -2.81
N LEU A 237 -15.18 0.68 -3.33
CA LEU A 237 -15.04 -0.55 -2.56
C LEU A 237 -13.75 -1.27 -2.91
N ILE A 238 -12.90 -1.46 -1.92
CA ILE A 238 -11.67 -2.26 -2.02
C ILE A 238 -11.96 -3.68 -1.54
N THR A 239 -11.62 -4.68 -2.36
CA THR A 239 -11.95 -6.08 -2.06
C THR A 239 -10.88 -7.06 -2.57
N THR A 240 -11.08 -8.35 -2.32
CA THR A 240 -10.26 -9.45 -2.88
C THR A 240 -11.12 -10.32 -3.80
N PRO A 241 -10.52 -11.12 -4.72
CA PRO A 241 -11.26 -12.00 -5.61
C PRO A 241 -12.29 -12.88 -4.91
N GLU A 242 -11.92 -13.48 -3.77
CA GLU A 242 -12.80 -14.35 -2.99
C GLU A 242 -13.97 -13.60 -2.36
N SER A 243 -13.70 -12.38 -1.88
CA SER A 243 -14.73 -11.54 -1.28
C SER A 243 -15.71 -11.01 -2.32
N LEU A 244 -15.24 -10.68 -3.52
CA LEU A 244 -16.09 -10.31 -4.64
C LEU A 244 -17.07 -11.45 -4.98
N TYR A 245 -16.57 -12.67 -5.13
CA TYR A 245 -17.41 -13.83 -5.38
C TYR A 245 -18.50 -14.01 -4.31
N LEU A 246 -18.13 -13.92 -3.01
CA LEU A 246 -19.08 -14.01 -1.91
C LEU A 246 -20.10 -12.87 -1.91
N MET A 247 -19.75 -11.70 -2.43
CA MET A 247 -20.70 -10.60 -2.61
C MET A 247 -21.70 -10.93 -3.72
N LEU A 248 -21.22 -11.39 -4.86
CA LEU A 248 -22.04 -11.73 -6.02
C LEU A 248 -23.05 -12.84 -5.74
N THR A 249 -22.72 -13.77 -4.82
CA THR A 249 -23.58 -14.90 -4.44
C THR A 249 -24.46 -14.64 -3.21
N SER A 250 -24.50 -13.39 -2.71
CA SER A 250 -25.26 -13.00 -1.51
C SER A 250 -26.10 -11.74 -1.76
N GLU A 251 -26.91 -11.35 -0.77
CA GLU A 251 -27.67 -10.08 -0.80
C GLU A 251 -26.79 -8.84 -1.03
N ALA A 252 -25.47 -8.96 -0.77
CA ALA A 252 -24.54 -7.87 -1.02
C ALA A 252 -24.40 -7.53 -2.53
N ARG A 253 -24.79 -8.42 -3.44
CA ARG A 253 -24.79 -8.16 -4.89
C ARG A 253 -25.57 -6.89 -5.26
N LYS A 254 -26.63 -6.57 -4.51
CA LYS A 254 -27.45 -5.38 -4.74
C LYS A 254 -26.66 -4.07 -4.62
N THR A 255 -25.57 -4.06 -3.84
CA THR A 255 -24.70 -2.88 -3.70
C THR A 255 -23.76 -2.68 -4.89
N LEU A 256 -23.61 -3.70 -5.74
CA LEU A 256 -22.69 -3.70 -6.90
C LEU A 256 -23.37 -3.27 -8.22
N GLY A 257 -24.71 -3.13 -8.24
CA GLY A 257 -25.46 -2.80 -9.46
C GLY A 257 -25.17 -1.43 -10.07
N ALA A 258 -24.41 -0.58 -9.40
CA ALA A 258 -24.03 0.74 -9.89
C ALA A 258 -22.52 0.85 -10.23
N VAL A 259 -21.80 -0.27 -10.25
CA VAL A 259 -20.36 -0.27 -10.58
C VAL A 259 -20.15 0.12 -12.03
N SER A 260 -19.41 1.18 -12.25
CA SER A 260 -19.04 1.68 -13.58
C SER A 260 -17.57 1.44 -13.92
N THR A 261 -16.73 1.24 -12.90
CA THR A 261 -15.28 1.03 -13.08
C THR A 261 -14.80 -0.10 -12.18
N VAL A 262 -14.05 -1.04 -12.75
CA VAL A 262 -13.35 -2.10 -12.02
C VAL A 262 -11.84 -1.93 -12.22
N ILE A 263 -11.11 -1.84 -11.13
CA ILE A 263 -9.65 -1.80 -11.12
C ILE A 263 -9.15 -3.14 -10.57
N VAL A 264 -8.35 -3.86 -11.35
CA VAL A 264 -7.71 -5.12 -10.93
C VAL A 264 -6.23 -4.86 -10.77
N ASP A 265 -5.76 -4.92 -9.52
CA ASP A 265 -4.35 -4.66 -9.21
C ASP A 265 -3.52 -5.94 -9.23
N GLU A 266 -2.21 -5.78 -9.52
CA GLU A 266 -1.24 -6.87 -9.65
C GLU A 266 -1.80 -8.04 -10.47
N ILE A 267 -2.47 -7.72 -11.57
CA ILE A 267 -3.23 -8.68 -12.38
C ILE A 267 -2.36 -9.83 -12.90
N HIS A 268 -1.07 -9.59 -13.13
CA HIS A 268 -0.11 -10.61 -13.55
C HIS A 268 0.00 -11.77 -12.55
N SER A 269 -0.14 -11.48 -11.25
CA SER A 269 -0.13 -12.51 -10.20
C SER A 269 -1.37 -13.41 -10.20
N LEU A 270 -2.42 -12.99 -10.90
CA LEU A 270 -3.70 -13.70 -10.99
C LEU A 270 -3.85 -14.44 -12.32
N ALA A 271 -3.44 -13.85 -13.44
CA ALA A 271 -3.78 -14.28 -14.79
C ALA A 271 -3.51 -15.77 -15.08
N GLY A 272 -2.38 -16.33 -14.63
CA GLY A 272 -2.01 -17.73 -14.84
C GLY A 272 -2.51 -18.72 -13.76
N SER A 273 -3.37 -18.29 -12.85
CA SER A 273 -3.73 -19.08 -11.66
C SER A 273 -5.21 -19.51 -11.64
N LYS A 274 -5.53 -20.57 -10.89
CA LYS A 274 -6.94 -20.96 -10.62
C LYS A 274 -7.72 -19.82 -9.94
N ARG A 275 -7.06 -19.04 -9.13
CA ARG A 275 -7.61 -17.86 -8.46
C ARG A 275 -7.97 -16.77 -9.45
N GLY A 276 -7.14 -16.58 -10.46
CA GLY A 276 -7.41 -15.67 -11.59
C GLY A 276 -8.60 -16.13 -12.43
N THR A 277 -8.68 -17.41 -12.79
CA THR A 277 -9.85 -17.95 -13.51
C THR A 277 -11.15 -17.70 -12.74
N HIS A 278 -11.11 -17.89 -11.42
CA HIS A 278 -12.24 -17.58 -10.55
C HIS A 278 -12.60 -16.08 -10.55
N LEU A 279 -11.59 -15.19 -10.58
CA LEU A 279 -11.82 -13.75 -10.71
C LEU A 279 -12.43 -13.41 -12.07
N ALA A 280 -11.91 -13.94 -13.17
CA ALA A 280 -12.44 -13.68 -14.51
C ALA A 280 -13.94 -14.03 -14.58
N LEU A 281 -14.35 -15.21 -14.09
CA LEU A 281 -15.76 -15.60 -14.01
C LEU A 281 -16.57 -14.66 -13.10
N SER A 282 -15.99 -14.14 -12.02
CA SER A 282 -16.64 -13.20 -11.13
C SER A 282 -16.86 -11.83 -11.80
N LEU A 283 -15.91 -11.39 -12.63
CA LEU A 283 -16.06 -10.15 -13.42
C LEU A 283 -17.15 -10.27 -14.48
N GLU A 284 -17.26 -11.41 -15.17
CA GLU A 284 -18.36 -11.67 -16.12
C GLU A 284 -19.73 -11.71 -15.40
N ARG A 285 -19.79 -12.29 -14.21
CA ARG A 285 -21.02 -12.27 -13.38
C ARG A 285 -21.35 -10.87 -12.88
N LEU A 286 -20.36 -10.03 -12.60
CA LEU A 286 -20.59 -8.64 -12.24
C LEU A 286 -21.20 -7.90 -13.42
N ASP A 287 -20.62 -8.00 -14.62
CA ASP A 287 -21.15 -7.34 -15.81
C ASP A 287 -22.59 -7.78 -16.10
N GLY A 288 -22.94 -9.06 -15.83
CA GLY A 288 -24.32 -9.55 -15.94
C GLY A 288 -25.31 -8.97 -14.92
N LEU A 289 -24.85 -8.24 -13.91
CA LEU A 289 -25.69 -7.47 -12.96
C LEU A 289 -25.86 -6.01 -13.35
N LEU A 290 -25.05 -5.50 -14.26
CA LEU A 290 -24.98 -4.10 -14.63
C LEU A 290 -25.83 -3.85 -15.88
N GLU A 291 -26.37 -2.64 -16.01
CA GLU A 291 -27.05 -2.21 -17.23
C GLU A 291 -26.07 -2.12 -18.41
N GLU A 292 -24.88 -1.58 -18.14
CA GLU A 292 -23.76 -1.56 -19.08
C GLU A 292 -22.50 -2.18 -18.42
N PRO A 293 -21.70 -2.97 -19.18
CA PRO A 293 -20.48 -3.55 -18.63
C PRO A 293 -19.52 -2.51 -18.08
N ALA A 294 -18.98 -2.75 -16.88
CA ALA A 294 -18.05 -1.83 -16.26
C ALA A 294 -16.75 -1.70 -17.07
N GLN A 295 -16.17 -0.49 -17.09
CA GLN A 295 -14.82 -0.28 -17.61
C GLN A 295 -13.81 -1.02 -16.73
N ARG A 296 -12.96 -1.87 -17.34
CA ARG A 296 -11.94 -2.65 -16.62
C ARG A 296 -10.56 -2.03 -16.81
N ILE A 297 -9.88 -1.77 -15.70
CA ILE A 297 -8.52 -1.22 -15.66
C ILE A 297 -7.64 -2.23 -14.93
N GLY A 298 -6.67 -2.82 -15.61
CA GLY A 298 -5.68 -3.72 -15.03
C GLY A 298 -4.39 -2.98 -14.72
N LEU A 299 -3.83 -3.21 -13.54
CA LEU A 299 -2.51 -2.72 -13.16
C LEU A 299 -1.56 -3.89 -13.03
N SER A 300 -0.41 -3.80 -13.67
CA SER A 300 0.59 -4.86 -13.72
C SER A 300 1.99 -4.30 -13.53
N ALA A 301 2.85 -5.08 -12.89
CA ALA A 301 4.28 -4.93 -13.07
C ALA A 301 4.67 -5.32 -14.51
N THR A 302 5.92 -5.24 -14.86
CA THR A 302 6.43 -5.72 -16.16
C THR A 302 6.04 -7.19 -16.36
N VAL A 303 5.40 -7.49 -17.47
CA VAL A 303 4.90 -8.84 -17.80
C VAL A 303 5.05 -9.11 -19.29
N SER A 304 5.41 -10.33 -19.62
CA SER A 304 5.53 -10.79 -21.02
C SER A 304 4.86 -12.16 -21.18
N PRO A 305 3.97 -12.33 -22.17
CA PRO A 305 3.42 -11.31 -23.06
C PRO A 305 2.27 -10.52 -22.41
N ALA A 306 2.32 -9.20 -22.48
CA ALA A 306 1.27 -8.32 -21.92
C ALA A 306 -0.10 -8.57 -22.57
N ARG A 307 -0.14 -9.03 -23.83
CA ARG A 307 -1.35 -9.35 -24.55
C ARG A 307 -2.20 -10.43 -23.85
N THR A 308 -1.57 -11.49 -23.34
CA THR A 308 -2.30 -12.56 -22.63
C THR A 308 -2.96 -12.04 -21.35
N VAL A 309 -2.30 -11.10 -20.64
CA VAL A 309 -2.87 -10.47 -19.45
C VAL A 309 -4.01 -9.51 -19.84
N ALA A 310 -3.89 -8.82 -20.95
CA ALA A 310 -4.95 -7.97 -21.50
C ALA A 310 -6.19 -8.80 -21.88
N GLU A 311 -6.00 -9.92 -22.57
CA GLU A 311 -7.08 -10.87 -22.91
C GLU A 311 -7.75 -11.44 -21.65
N PHE A 312 -6.98 -11.76 -20.61
CA PHE A 312 -7.51 -12.19 -19.33
C PHE A 312 -8.36 -11.09 -18.65
N LEU A 313 -7.93 -9.82 -18.71
CA LEU A 313 -8.68 -8.69 -18.16
C LEU A 313 -9.99 -8.43 -18.92
N GLY A 314 -9.89 -8.38 -20.23
CA GLY A 314 -11.00 -7.97 -21.11
C GLY A 314 -12.04 -9.05 -21.33
N GLY A 315 -11.64 -10.33 -21.26
CA GLY A 315 -12.48 -11.42 -21.73
C GLY A 315 -12.72 -11.29 -23.24
N SER A 316 -13.95 -11.10 -23.66
CA SER A 316 -14.32 -10.86 -25.07
C SER A 316 -14.16 -9.40 -25.52
N ARG A 317 -13.87 -8.47 -24.62
CA ARG A 317 -13.79 -7.03 -24.92
C ARG A 317 -12.34 -6.59 -25.18
N PRO A 318 -12.12 -5.63 -26.11
CA PRO A 318 -10.78 -5.12 -26.37
C PRO A 318 -10.20 -4.41 -25.15
N VAL A 319 -8.87 -4.48 -25.01
CA VAL A 319 -8.12 -3.81 -23.95
C VAL A 319 -6.94 -3.07 -24.57
N THR A 320 -6.82 -1.80 -24.30
CA THR A 320 -5.68 -0.97 -24.67
C THR A 320 -4.53 -1.22 -23.71
N ILE A 321 -3.37 -1.64 -24.24
CA ILE A 321 -2.17 -1.88 -23.44
C ILE A 321 -1.35 -0.59 -23.40
N VAL A 322 -1.04 -0.14 -22.18
CA VAL A 322 -0.19 1.03 -21.90
C VAL A 322 1.05 0.55 -21.17
N GLU A 323 2.18 0.52 -21.85
CA GLU A 323 3.45 0.09 -21.29
C GLU A 323 4.36 1.29 -20.96
N ALA A 324 5.19 1.17 -19.94
CA ALA A 324 6.20 2.19 -19.65
C ALA A 324 7.24 2.26 -20.77
N ASP A 325 7.73 3.46 -21.09
CA ASP A 325 8.67 3.69 -22.20
C ASP A 325 10.05 3.08 -21.96
N SER A 326 10.44 2.85 -20.73
CA SER A 326 11.63 2.09 -20.37
C SER A 326 11.40 1.27 -19.09
N ALA A 327 11.56 -0.04 -19.17
CA ALA A 327 11.88 -0.82 -17.98
C ALA A 327 13.31 -0.40 -17.55
N ALA A 328 13.52 -0.14 -16.25
CA ALA A 328 14.88 -0.11 -15.73
C ALA A 328 15.53 -1.45 -16.12
N ASN A 329 16.63 -1.40 -16.86
CA ASN A 329 17.41 -2.59 -17.16
C ASN A 329 18.21 -2.90 -15.88
N PRO A 330 17.82 -3.89 -15.07
CA PRO A 330 18.62 -4.29 -13.93
C PRO A 330 19.92 -4.91 -14.44
N ASP A 331 21.01 -4.64 -13.76
CA ASP A 331 22.25 -5.39 -13.96
C ASP A 331 22.05 -6.78 -13.35
N VAL A 332 21.94 -7.80 -14.18
CA VAL A 332 21.65 -9.17 -13.76
C VAL A 332 22.91 -10.01 -13.89
N ALA A 333 23.42 -10.52 -12.76
CA ALA A 333 24.56 -11.43 -12.71
C ALA A 333 24.13 -12.78 -12.12
N VAL A 334 24.64 -13.86 -12.72
CA VAL A 334 24.52 -15.22 -12.16
C VAL A 334 25.86 -15.57 -11.53
N SER A 335 25.85 -15.86 -10.21
CA SER A 335 27.05 -16.21 -9.46
C SER A 335 26.99 -17.65 -8.96
N VAL A 336 28.11 -18.37 -9.13
CA VAL A 336 28.32 -19.69 -8.54
C VAL A 336 29.42 -19.55 -7.50
N PRO A 337 29.15 -19.80 -6.19
CA PRO A 337 30.07 -19.47 -5.11
C PRO A 337 31.23 -20.45 -4.94
N VAL A 338 31.36 -21.43 -5.83
CA VAL A 338 32.47 -22.40 -5.89
C VAL A 338 32.98 -22.55 -7.32
N ALA A 339 34.25 -22.81 -7.49
CA ALA A 339 34.86 -22.95 -8.83
C ALA A 339 34.39 -24.21 -9.55
N ASP A 340 34.16 -25.29 -8.82
CA ASP A 340 33.71 -26.58 -9.35
C ASP A 340 32.58 -27.16 -8.50
N MET A 341 31.39 -27.26 -9.09
CA MET A 341 30.20 -27.83 -8.42
C MET A 341 30.32 -29.38 -8.25
N ALA A 342 31.17 -30.07 -9.02
CA ALA A 342 31.38 -31.50 -8.89
C ALA A 342 32.39 -31.83 -7.77
N ALA A 343 33.21 -30.85 -7.37
CA ALA A 343 34.22 -30.97 -6.32
C ALA A 343 34.05 -29.83 -5.29
N ILE A 344 32.97 -29.87 -4.52
CA ILE A 344 32.65 -28.83 -3.53
C ILE A 344 33.74 -28.83 -2.42
N PRO A 345 34.45 -27.70 -2.20
CA PRO A 345 35.43 -27.60 -1.13
C PRO A 345 34.75 -27.77 0.25
N PRO A 346 35.40 -28.50 1.19
CA PRO A 346 34.87 -28.58 2.54
C PRO A 346 34.94 -27.22 3.22
N ALA A 347 33.85 -26.85 3.92
CA ALA A 347 33.74 -25.63 4.70
C ALA A 347 33.64 -25.94 6.20
N SER A 348 34.22 -25.09 7.04
CA SER A 348 34.05 -25.21 8.49
C SER A 348 32.71 -24.57 8.90
N VAL A 349 31.89 -25.35 9.60
CA VAL A 349 30.64 -24.92 10.22
C VAL A 349 30.65 -25.39 11.67
N ALA A 350 30.59 -24.47 12.62
CA ALA A 350 30.66 -24.76 14.07
C ALA A 350 31.83 -25.66 14.44
N GLY A 351 33.01 -25.49 13.81
CA GLY A 351 34.21 -26.29 14.06
C GLY A 351 34.24 -27.67 13.39
N GLN A 352 33.21 -28.03 12.63
CA GLN A 352 33.20 -29.28 11.85
C GLN A 352 33.36 -28.99 10.36
N MET A 353 34.13 -29.87 9.67
CA MET A 353 34.30 -29.78 8.22
C MET A 353 33.10 -30.45 7.52
N VAL A 354 32.38 -29.69 6.75
CA VAL A 354 31.17 -30.13 6.02
C VAL A 354 31.37 -29.92 4.51
N VAL A 355 31.09 -30.95 3.72
CA VAL A 355 31.02 -30.84 2.24
C VAL A 355 29.58 -30.48 1.84
N SER A 356 29.34 -29.21 1.69
CA SER A 356 28.04 -28.67 1.32
C SER A 356 28.18 -27.35 0.58
N MET A 357 27.28 -27.08 -0.36
CA MET A 357 27.21 -25.80 -1.08
C MET A 357 26.74 -24.64 -0.17
N TRP A 358 25.93 -24.91 0.85
CA TRP A 358 25.27 -23.88 1.66
C TRP A 358 26.22 -22.91 2.35
N PRO A 359 27.29 -23.35 3.03
CA PRO A 359 28.23 -22.42 3.67
C PRO A 359 28.91 -21.46 2.67
N HIS A 360 29.11 -21.91 1.43
CA HIS A 360 29.65 -21.06 0.37
C HIS A 360 28.67 -20.05 -0.13
N ILE A 361 27.37 -20.44 -0.29
CA ILE A 361 26.26 -19.55 -0.65
C ILE A 361 26.07 -18.49 0.44
N GLU A 362 26.00 -18.89 1.71
CA GLU A 362 25.80 -18.00 2.86
C GLU A 362 26.90 -16.94 2.98
N ARG A 363 28.17 -17.34 2.79
CA ARG A 363 29.33 -16.41 2.77
C ARG A 363 29.24 -15.43 1.60
N ALA A 364 28.93 -15.91 0.41
CA ALA A 364 28.79 -15.05 -0.77
C ALA A 364 27.64 -14.04 -0.59
N ILE A 365 26.49 -14.48 -0.04
CA ILE A 365 25.38 -13.59 0.28
C ILE A 365 25.81 -12.53 1.30
N LEU A 366 26.49 -12.92 2.38
CA LEU A 366 26.96 -11.99 3.39
C LEU A 366 27.94 -10.96 2.81
N ASP A 367 28.88 -11.40 1.95
CA ASP A 367 29.82 -10.50 1.28
C ASP A 367 29.10 -9.45 0.42
N HIS A 368 28.05 -9.84 -0.30
CA HIS A 368 27.20 -8.91 -1.05
C HIS A 368 26.41 -7.97 -0.14
N VAL A 369 25.81 -8.48 0.94
CA VAL A 369 25.07 -7.67 1.93
C VAL A 369 25.96 -6.60 2.55
N LEU A 370 27.22 -6.91 2.82
CA LEU A 370 28.16 -5.96 3.41
C LEU A 370 28.59 -4.84 2.46
N GLN A 371 28.51 -5.08 1.16
CA GLN A 371 28.85 -4.08 0.12
C GLN A 371 27.70 -3.12 -0.21
N HIS A 372 26.46 -3.45 0.22
CA HIS A 372 25.26 -2.70 -0.10
C HIS A 372 24.57 -2.17 1.16
N ARG A 373 23.82 -1.10 1.01
CA ARG A 373 23.10 -0.48 2.13
C ARG A 373 21.83 -1.25 2.48
N THR A 374 21.09 -1.68 1.45
CA THR A 374 19.82 -2.39 1.57
C THR A 374 19.79 -3.58 0.61
N THR A 375 19.56 -4.78 1.15
CA THR A 375 19.54 -6.02 0.38
C THR A 375 18.26 -6.82 0.68
N VAL A 376 17.61 -7.33 -0.36
CA VAL A 376 16.54 -8.32 -0.22
C VAL A 376 17.03 -9.65 -0.79
N VAL A 377 16.89 -10.72 0.00
CA VAL A 377 17.26 -12.09 -0.41
C VAL A 377 15.99 -12.93 -0.53
N PHE A 378 15.64 -13.36 -1.73
CA PHE A 378 14.50 -14.23 -1.97
C PHE A 378 14.83 -15.70 -1.88
N VAL A 379 13.98 -16.45 -1.18
CA VAL A 379 14.05 -17.91 -1.02
C VAL A 379 12.66 -18.54 -1.21
N ASN A 380 12.60 -19.81 -1.62
CA ASN A 380 11.35 -20.48 -1.99
C ASN A 380 10.58 -21.11 -0.83
N SER A 381 11.08 -21.07 0.39
CA SER A 381 10.36 -21.62 1.55
C SER A 381 10.61 -20.87 2.84
N ARG A 382 9.63 -20.92 3.76
CA ARG A 382 9.73 -20.32 5.10
C ARG A 382 10.89 -20.92 5.89
N GLY A 383 11.10 -22.24 5.79
CA GLY A 383 12.21 -22.91 6.47
C GLY A 383 13.57 -22.49 5.94
N ALA A 384 13.70 -22.24 4.63
CA ALA A 384 14.92 -21.66 4.05
C ALA A 384 15.11 -20.20 4.50
N CYS A 385 14.03 -19.42 4.58
CA CYS A 385 14.05 -18.05 5.04
C CYS A 385 14.62 -17.94 6.47
N GLU A 386 14.07 -18.72 7.41
CA GLU A 386 14.51 -18.71 8.80
C GLU A 386 15.95 -19.20 8.96
N ARG A 387 16.30 -20.33 8.30
CA ARG A 387 17.67 -20.87 8.37
C ARG A 387 18.70 -19.89 7.82
N LEU A 388 18.45 -19.36 6.62
CA LEU A 388 19.39 -18.42 6.01
C LEU A 388 19.55 -17.14 6.86
N THR A 389 18.45 -16.64 7.43
CA THR A 389 18.50 -15.49 8.35
C THR A 389 19.38 -15.78 9.57
N ALA A 390 19.21 -16.95 10.20
CA ALA A 390 20.00 -17.36 11.35
C ALA A 390 21.49 -17.50 11.00
N HIS A 391 21.81 -18.18 9.89
CA HIS A 391 23.18 -18.40 9.45
C HIS A 391 23.89 -17.10 9.03
N LEU A 392 23.19 -16.15 8.38
CA LEU A 392 23.78 -14.85 8.04
C LEU A 392 24.14 -14.05 9.29
N ASN A 393 23.30 -14.06 10.32
CA ASN A 393 23.58 -13.40 11.58
C ASN A 393 24.74 -14.09 12.34
N GLU A 394 24.76 -15.44 12.35
CA GLU A 394 25.83 -16.22 12.96
C GLU A 394 27.18 -15.98 12.26
N GLU A 395 27.22 -16.05 10.92
CA GLU A 395 28.44 -15.80 10.13
C GLU A 395 28.94 -14.36 10.31
N TYR A 396 28.00 -13.39 10.41
CA TYR A 396 28.36 -12.01 10.71
C TYR A 396 29.00 -11.87 12.11
N ALA A 397 28.38 -12.49 13.13
CA ALA A 397 28.90 -12.49 14.49
C ALA A 397 30.29 -13.16 14.59
N ASN A 398 30.50 -14.28 13.85
CA ASN A 398 31.76 -14.97 13.77
C ASN A 398 32.88 -14.11 13.13
N ARG A 399 32.56 -13.29 12.13
CA ARG A 399 33.54 -12.43 11.43
C ARG A 399 33.91 -11.15 12.18
N PHE A 400 32.89 -10.51 12.81
CA PHE A 400 33.03 -9.15 13.34
C PHE A 400 32.89 -9.08 14.86
N GLY A 401 32.44 -10.13 15.49
CA GLY A 401 32.07 -10.15 16.90
C GLY A 401 30.77 -9.44 17.21
N GLY A 402 30.24 -9.60 18.41
CA GLY A 402 29.04 -8.93 18.89
C GLY A 402 27.73 -9.65 18.53
N GLU A 403 26.62 -9.10 19.02
CA GLU A 403 25.25 -9.61 18.84
C GLU A 403 24.45 -8.81 17.81
N ALA A 404 25.10 -8.16 16.86
CA ALA A 404 24.42 -7.33 15.87
C ALA A 404 23.58 -8.17 14.90
N VAL A 405 22.29 -7.84 14.76
CA VAL A 405 21.37 -8.47 13.82
C VAL A 405 21.46 -7.75 12.47
N ILE A 406 22.08 -8.39 11.48
CA ILE A 406 22.23 -7.85 10.13
C ILE A 406 21.06 -8.23 9.21
N ALA A 407 20.42 -9.37 9.47
CA ALA A 407 19.34 -9.93 8.65
C ALA A 407 18.10 -10.27 9.48
N LYS A 408 16.89 -10.05 8.93
CA LYS A 408 15.62 -10.47 9.50
C LYS A 408 14.78 -11.23 8.48
N ALA A 409 13.97 -12.18 8.98
CA ALA A 409 13.09 -12.99 8.15
C ALA A 409 11.75 -12.28 7.87
N HIS A 410 11.24 -12.41 6.63
CA HIS A 410 9.95 -11.90 6.22
C HIS A 410 9.15 -12.95 5.43
N HIS A 411 8.15 -13.53 6.05
CA HIS A 411 7.27 -14.52 5.41
C HIS A 411 5.89 -14.56 6.07
N GLY A 412 4.93 -15.25 5.45
CA GLY A 412 3.53 -15.24 5.86
C GLY A 412 3.22 -15.80 7.27
N SER A 413 4.17 -16.46 7.97
CA SER A 413 3.99 -16.92 9.36
C SER A 413 4.51 -15.91 10.39
N VAL A 414 5.24 -14.90 9.99
CA VAL A 414 5.65 -13.77 10.84
C VAL A 414 4.42 -12.90 11.12
N SER A 415 4.27 -12.40 12.34
CA SER A 415 3.12 -11.54 12.69
C SER A 415 3.08 -10.28 11.82
N LYS A 416 1.90 -9.68 11.67
CA LYS A 416 1.72 -8.48 10.85
C LYS A 416 2.56 -7.31 11.39
N GLU A 417 2.59 -7.17 12.70
CA GLU A 417 3.32 -6.12 13.41
C GLU A 417 4.82 -6.25 13.19
N GLN A 418 5.36 -7.46 13.29
CA GLN A 418 6.78 -7.75 13.05
C GLN A 418 7.15 -7.53 11.58
N ARG A 419 6.32 -7.93 10.63
CA ARG A 419 6.57 -7.68 9.20
C ARG A 419 6.66 -6.18 8.90
N LEU A 420 5.71 -5.39 9.41
CA LEU A 420 5.73 -3.93 9.28
C LEU A 420 6.98 -3.30 9.92
N ALA A 421 7.43 -3.81 11.07
CA ALA A 421 8.66 -3.34 11.70
C ALA A 421 9.89 -3.61 10.80
N VAL A 422 10.03 -4.85 10.28
CA VAL A 422 11.10 -5.24 9.36
C VAL A 422 11.09 -4.40 8.08
N GLU A 423 9.92 -4.15 7.49
CA GLU A 423 9.76 -3.30 6.31
C GLU A 423 10.21 -1.86 6.59
N ASN A 424 9.85 -1.29 7.74
CA ASN A 424 10.24 0.06 8.11
C ASN A 424 11.74 0.17 8.42
N GLU A 425 12.33 -0.83 9.07
CA GLU A 425 13.77 -0.89 9.34
C GLU A 425 14.59 -0.97 8.03
N LEU A 426 14.12 -1.75 7.05
CA LEU A 426 14.76 -1.82 5.73
C LEU A 426 14.65 -0.47 5.00
N LYS A 427 13.46 0.15 4.99
CA LYS A 427 13.23 1.48 4.37
C LYS A 427 14.11 2.58 4.97
N SER A 428 14.29 2.56 6.27
CA SER A 428 15.15 3.55 6.96
C SER A 428 16.64 3.26 6.79
N GLY A 429 17.00 2.07 6.28
CA GLY A 429 18.39 1.61 6.18
C GLY A 429 19.01 1.20 7.52
N SER A 430 18.20 1.06 8.58
CA SER A 430 18.66 0.55 9.88
C SER A 430 18.87 -0.97 9.88
N LEU A 431 18.20 -1.68 8.97
CA LEU A 431 18.40 -3.10 8.69
C LEU A 431 19.00 -3.27 7.29
N ARG A 432 20.15 -3.97 7.18
CA ARG A 432 20.83 -4.15 5.91
C ARG A 432 20.22 -5.24 5.02
N CYS A 433 19.66 -6.28 5.63
CA CYS A 433 19.21 -7.45 4.88
C CYS A 433 17.84 -7.93 5.35
N VAL A 434 16.98 -8.25 4.39
CA VAL A 434 15.74 -8.99 4.63
C VAL A 434 15.76 -10.26 3.81
N VAL A 435 15.65 -11.42 4.47
CA VAL A 435 15.43 -12.69 3.79
C VAL A 435 13.93 -12.92 3.68
N ALA A 436 13.41 -13.06 2.47
CA ALA A 436 11.97 -13.10 2.21
C ALA A 436 11.55 -14.29 1.35
N THR A 437 10.30 -14.70 1.49
CA THR A 437 9.61 -15.51 0.50
C THR A 437 8.80 -14.59 -0.43
N ALA A 438 8.10 -15.14 -1.43
CA ALA A 438 7.22 -14.42 -2.35
C ALA A 438 6.21 -13.44 -1.68
N SER A 439 6.08 -13.47 -0.35
CA SER A 439 5.25 -12.51 0.39
C SER A 439 5.71 -11.06 0.30
N LEU A 440 6.94 -10.81 -0.12
CA LEU A 440 7.52 -9.48 -0.31
C LEU A 440 7.60 -9.07 -1.80
N GLU A 441 7.25 -9.98 -2.73
CA GLU A 441 7.29 -9.71 -4.17
C GLU A 441 6.17 -8.78 -4.64
N LEU A 442 5.03 -8.76 -3.92
CA LEU A 442 3.83 -8.08 -4.38
C LEU A 442 3.51 -6.83 -3.56
N GLY A 443 3.46 -5.69 -4.24
CA GLY A 443 2.72 -4.50 -3.83
C GLY A 443 3.26 -3.72 -2.63
N ILE A 444 4.48 -3.97 -2.17
CA ILE A 444 5.09 -3.21 -1.10
C ILE A 444 6.02 -2.17 -1.73
N ASP A 445 5.73 -0.90 -1.49
CA ASP A 445 6.67 0.18 -1.78
C ASP A 445 7.81 0.10 -0.77
N MET A 446 8.88 -0.58 -1.15
CA MET A 446 10.06 -0.81 -0.31
C MET A 446 11.06 0.35 -0.32
N GLY A 447 10.76 1.42 -1.09
CA GLY A 447 11.72 2.50 -1.29
C GLY A 447 12.91 2.05 -2.14
N SER A 448 14.10 2.57 -1.85
CA SER A 448 15.32 2.22 -2.56
C SER A 448 15.92 0.91 -2.05
N ILE A 449 15.96 -0.12 -2.87
CA ILE A 449 16.67 -1.38 -2.63
C ILE A 449 17.90 -1.40 -3.55
N ASP A 450 19.10 -1.54 -2.96
CA ASP A 450 20.35 -1.50 -3.72
C ASP A 450 20.66 -2.83 -4.39
N LEU A 451 20.29 -3.94 -3.73
CA LEU A 451 20.58 -5.28 -4.22
C LEU A 451 19.42 -6.25 -3.96
N VAL A 452 19.11 -7.05 -4.97
CA VAL A 452 18.20 -8.20 -4.85
C VAL A 452 18.98 -9.47 -5.16
N LEU A 453 18.97 -10.42 -4.24
CA LEU A 453 19.59 -11.75 -4.42
C LEU A 453 18.49 -12.81 -4.52
N GLN A 454 18.58 -13.66 -5.53
CA GLN A 454 17.70 -14.79 -5.74
C GLN A 454 18.46 -16.08 -5.45
N VAL A 455 18.20 -16.75 -4.33
CA VAL A 455 18.94 -17.96 -3.90
C VAL A 455 18.40 -19.22 -4.57
N ALA A 456 17.14 -19.22 -4.93
CA ALA A 456 16.51 -20.31 -5.68
C ALA A 456 15.76 -19.72 -6.89
N PRO A 457 15.60 -20.45 -8.00
CA PRO A 457 14.91 -19.93 -9.16
C PRO A 457 13.49 -19.54 -8.81
N PRO A 458 12.94 -18.45 -9.40
CA PRO A 458 11.55 -18.11 -9.23
C PRO A 458 10.66 -19.24 -9.77
N PRO A 459 9.42 -19.41 -9.27
CA PRO A 459 8.51 -20.47 -9.72
C PRO A 459 8.03 -20.30 -11.16
N SER A 460 8.18 -19.09 -11.70
CA SER A 460 7.88 -18.77 -13.12
C SER A 460 8.80 -17.64 -13.58
N VAL A 461 9.08 -17.61 -14.87
CA VAL A 461 9.83 -16.52 -15.53
C VAL A 461 8.85 -15.45 -15.97
#